data_c4c4e6ad1f23c5707609dade936a5a3a
#
_entry.id   c4c4e6ad1f23c5707609dade936a5a3a
#
_cell.length_a   1.000
_cell.length_b   1.000
_cell.length_c   1.000
_cell.angle_alpha   90.00
_cell.angle_beta   90.00
_cell.angle_gamma   90.00
#
_symmetry.space_group_name_H-M   'P 1'
#
loop_
_entity.id
_entity.type
_entity.pdbx_description
1 polymer ?
#
loop_
_entity_poly.entity_id
_entity_poly.type
_entity_poly.pdbx_seq_one_letter_code
_entity_poly.pdbx_strand_id
1 'polypeptide(L)'
;LFALYRVFWNVPAYITSVKDIFTDVVNGIMATDGYAGTMEALYKSAGLKNVAFHADATGTAMSNSIIDVLYKLSESGWSALADSFPNLSDSIATTAANLKDINYMFILNISDTPWNLMKTAWADKYWVLLIAALLVPIVSYLGQVVNMKLMPTQDTSGSGNAQADQMAQQMKTMN
;
A
#
# COMPACT_ATOMS: atom_id res chain seq x y z
N LEU A 1 -0.30 4.63 -19.18
CA LEU A 1 -0.21 5.24 -17.84
C LEU A 1 -1.37 4.79 -16.95
N PHE A 2 -2.64 4.85 -17.40
CA PHE A 2 -3.82 4.45 -16.60
C PHE A 2 -3.81 2.95 -16.23
N ALA A 3 -3.41 2.06 -17.14
CA ALA A 3 -3.29 0.63 -16.88
C ALA A 3 -2.20 0.32 -15.84
N LEU A 4 -1.06 1.02 -15.89
CA LEU A 4 0.01 0.92 -14.89
C LEU A 4 -0.47 1.36 -13.49
N TYR A 5 -1.22 2.47 -13.41
CA TYR A 5 -1.80 2.95 -12.15
C TYR A 5 -2.73 1.91 -11.52
N ARG A 6 -3.54 1.24 -12.34
CA ARG A 6 -4.47 0.21 -11.88
C ARG A 6 -3.76 -1.05 -11.37
N VAL A 7 -2.62 -1.41 -12.00
CA VAL A 7 -1.76 -2.51 -11.53
C VAL A 7 -1.12 -2.16 -10.19
N PHE A 8 -0.63 -0.93 -10.01
CA PHE A 8 -0.02 -0.51 -8.75
C PHE A 8 -1.00 -0.43 -7.58
N TRP A 9 -2.30 -0.20 -7.83
CA TRP A 9 -3.30 -0.14 -6.76
C TRP A 9 -3.78 -1.51 -6.29
N ASN A 10 -3.67 -2.53 -7.13
CA ASN A 10 -4.07 -3.91 -6.82
C ASN A 10 -2.84 -4.83 -6.65
N VAL A 11 -1.70 -4.24 -6.34
CA VAL A 11 -0.40 -4.95 -6.23
C VAL A 11 -0.42 -6.13 -5.26
N PRO A 12 -1.08 -6.07 -4.07
CA PRO A 12 -1.01 -7.17 -3.11
C PRO A 12 -1.46 -8.52 -3.67
N ALA A 13 -2.53 -8.54 -4.45
CA ALA A 13 -3.05 -9.78 -5.04
C ALA A 13 -2.19 -10.34 -6.19
N TYR A 14 -1.29 -9.51 -6.75
CA TYR A 14 -0.42 -9.90 -7.88
C TYR A 14 1.02 -10.21 -7.48
N ILE A 15 1.44 -9.86 -6.26
CA ILE A 15 2.78 -10.22 -5.74
C ILE A 15 2.70 -11.58 -5.07
N THR A 16 3.39 -12.59 -5.63
CA THR A 16 3.35 -13.97 -5.14
C THR A 16 3.68 -14.07 -3.65
N SER A 17 4.73 -13.41 -3.18
CA SER A 17 5.14 -13.46 -1.78
C SER A 17 4.10 -12.86 -0.82
N VAL A 18 3.36 -11.85 -1.26
CA VAL A 18 2.25 -11.26 -0.47
C VAL A 18 1.03 -12.17 -0.54
N LYS A 19 0.71 -12.70 -1.73
CA LYS A 19 -0.42 -13.60 -1.92
C LYS A 19 -0.30 -14.88 -1.09
N ASP A 20 0.91 -15.43 -0.98
CA ASP A 20 1.17 -16.65 -0.21
C ASP A 20 0.80 -16.50 1.27
N ILE A 21 0.97 -15.31 1.85
CA ILE A 21 0.58 -15.03 3.25
C ILE A 21 -0.93 -15.17 3.45
N PHE A 22 -1.72 -14.80 2.44
CA PHE A 22 -3.18 -14.83 2.52
C PHE A 22 -3.80 -16.17 2.11
N THR A 23 -3.01 -17.08 1.52
CA THR A 23 -3.54 -18.30 0.89
C THR A 23 -4.40 -19.13 1.85
N ASP A 24 -3.93 -19.39 3.05
CA ASP A 24 -4.64 -20.22 4.02
C ASP A 24 -5.93 -19.58 4.51
N VAL A 25 -5.88 -18.29 4.88
CA VAL A 25 -7.07 -17.58 5.37
C VAL A 25 -8.11 -17.39 4.26
N VAL A 26 -7.67 -17.08 3.04
CA VAL A 26 -8.58 -16.91 1.89
C VAL A 26 -9.27 -18.22 1.52
N ASN A 27 -8.52 -19.33 1.48
CA ASN A 27 -9.09 -20.65 1.23
C ASN A 27 -10.10 -21.05 2.31
N GLY A 28 -9.79 -20.77 3.58
CA GLY A 28 -10.70 -21.00 4.70
C GLY A 28 -11.98 -20.15 4.60
N ILE A 29 -11.84 -18.86 4.29
CA ILE A 29 -12.99 -17.96 4.07
C ILE A 29 -13.86 -18.50 2.93
N MET A 30 -13.27 -18.82 1.78
CA MET A 30 -14.01 -19.30 0.60
C MET A 30 -14.67 -20.67 0.81
N ALA A 31 -14.19 -21.47 1.76
CA ALA A 31 -14.80 -22.75 2.16
C ALA A 31 -15.98 -22.58 3.12
N THR A 32 -16.22 -21.38 3.66
CA THR A 32 -17.31 -21.11 4.60
C THR A 32 -18.58 -20.72 3.86
N ASP A 33 -19.70 -21.33 4.18
CA ASP A 33 -20.98 -21.01 3.56
C ASP A 33 -21.36 -19.54 3.81
N GLY A 34 -21.81 -18.86 2.74
CA GLY A 34 -22.23 -17.46 2.84
C GLY A 34 -21.09 -16.44 2.98
N TYR A 35 -19.84 -16.86 2.80
CA TYR A 35 -18.65 -16.00 2.95
C TYR A 35 -18.72 -14.70 2.15
N ALA A 36 -19.29 -14.73 0.94
CA ALA A 36 -19.34 -13.55 0.07
C ALA A 36 -20.16 -12.42 0.68
N GLY A 37 -21.31 -12.74 1.28
CA GLY A 37 -22.14 -11.76 1.99
C GLY A 37 -21.47 -11.23 3.25
N THR A 38 -20.80 -12.11 4.01
CA THR A 38 -20.06 -11.73 5.22
C THR A 38 -18.89 -10.79 4.87
N MET A 39 -18.12 -11.12 3.82
CA MET A 39 -17.02 -10.26 3.34
C MET A 39 -17.53 -8.93 2.79
N GLU A 40 -18.67 -8.90 2.12
CA GLU A 40 -19.28 -7.66 1.64
C GLU A 40 -19.71 -6.76 2.80
N ALA A 41 -20.30 -7.33 3.86
CA ALA A 41 -20.67 -6.60 5.06
C ALA A 41 -19.44 -6.03 5.77
N LEU A 42 -18.38 -6.84 5.92
CA LEU A 42 -17.09 -6.40 6.47
C LEU A 42 -16.46 -5.26 5.65
N TYR A 43 -16.41 -5.41 4.33
CA TYR A 43 -15.90 -4.39 3.43
C TYR A 43 -16.63 -3.05 3.58
N LYS A 44 -17.98 -3.08 3.65
CA LYS A 44 -18.80 -1.89 3.84
C LYS A 44 -18.58 -1.25 5.22
N SER A 45 -18.49 -2.06 6.27
CA SER A 45 -18.27 -1.56 7.64
C SER A 45 -16.88 -0.98 7.83
N ALA A 46 -15.86 -1.54 7.17
CA ALA A 46 -14.48 -1.06 7.22
C ALA A 46 -14.28 0.27 6.47
N GLY A 47 -15.23 0.70 5.63
CA GLY A 47 -15.18 1.97 4.91
C GLY A 47 -13.94 2.12 4.02
N LEU A 48 -13.47 1.03 3.43
CA LEU A 48 -12.23 1.00 2.65
C LEU A 48 -12.34 1.89 1.42
N LYS A 49 -11.31 2.72 1.22
CA LYS A 49 -11.18 3.57 0.04
C LYS A 49 -10.16 2.95 -0.92
N ASN A 50 -10.39 3.12 -2.22
CA ASN A 50 -9.48 2.66 -3.28
C ASN A 50 -9.35 1.12 -3.40
N VAL A 51 -10.29 0.38 -2.85
CA VAL A 51 -10.45 -1.07 -3.02
C VAL A 51 -11.89 -1.32 -3.41
N ALA A 52 -12.12 -2.25 -4.32
CA ALA A 52 -13.47 -2.71 -4.68
C ALA A 52 -13.58 -4.19 -4.30
N PHE A 53 -14.62 -4.53 -3.55
CA PHE A 53 -14.99 -5.91 -3.32
C PHE A 53 -16.03 -6.35 -4.35
N HIS A 54 -15.77 -7.45 -5.05
CA HIS A 54 -16.62 -7.99 -6.08
C HIS A 54 -17.30 -9.28 -5.58
N ALA A 55 -18.45 -9.12 -4.93
CA ALA A 55 -19.20 -10.25 -4.33
C ALA A 55 -19.70 -11.30 -5.35
N ASP A 56 -19.80 -10.90 -6.61
CA ASP A 56 -20.22 -11.74 -7.75
C ASP A 56 -19.03 -12.46 -8.44
N ALA A 57 -17.80 -12.15 -8.03
CA ALA A 57 -16.62 -12.82 -8.58
C ALA A 57 -16.54 -14.29 -8.15
N THR A 58 -15.82 -15.10 -8.92
CA THR A 58 -15.62 -16.52 -8.65
C THR A 58 -14.15 -16.92 -8.82
N GLY A 59 -13.77 -18.04 -8.20
CA GLY A 59 -12.43 -18.60 -8.34
C GLY A 59 -11.32 -17.60 -7.98
N THR A 60 -10.32 -17.48 -8.84
CA THR A 60 -9.15 -16.61 -8.62
C THR A 60 -9.52 -15.13 -8.50
N ALA A 61 -10.56 -14.67 -9.22
CA ALA A 61 -11.00 -13.27 -9.13
C ALA A 61 -11.57 -12.96 -7.75
N MET A 62 -12.34 -13.87 -7.16
CA MET A 62 -12.85 -13.75 -5.80
C MET A 62 -11.68 -13.78 -4.78
N SER A 63 -10.77 -14.74 -4.91
CA SER A 63 -9.58 -14.81 -4.06
C SER A 63 -8.79 -13.50 -4.06
N ASN A 64 -8.53 -12.94 -5.24
CA ASN A 64 -7.81 -11.67 -5.36
C ASN A 64 -8.60 -10.51 -4.73
N SER A 65 -9.93 -10.48 -4.90
CA SER A 65 -10.80 -9.46 -4.31
C SER A 65 -10.77 -9.52 -2.78
N ILE A 66 -10.77 -10.72 -2.19
CA ILE A 66 -10.62 -10.91 -0.75
C ILE A 66 -9.24 -10.41 -0.29
N ILE A 67 -8.16 -10.80 -0.97
CA ILE A 67 -6.79 -10.37 -0.63
C ILE A 67 -6.69 -8.84 -0.62
N ASP A 68 -7.24 -8.17 -1.63
CA ASP A 68 -7.20 -6.70 -1.72
C ASP A 68 -7.93 -6.04 -0.54
N VAL A 69 -9.05 -6.62 -0.08
CA VAL A 69 -9.75 -6.15 1.12
C VAL A 69 -8.92 -6.40 2.37
N LEU A 70 -8.45 -7.64 2.59
CA LEU A 70 -7.69 -8.02 3.78
C LEU A 70 -6.40 -7.20 3.93
N TYR A 71 -5.71 -6.93 2.84
CA TYR A 71 -4.48 -6.12 2.85
C TYR A 71 -4.70 -4.69 3.35
N LYS A 72 -5.92 -4.16 3.20
CA LYS A 72 -6.29 -2.79 3.58
C LYS A 72 -7.03 -2.70 4.93
N LEU A 73 -7.28 -3.82 5.60
CA LEU A 73 -7.93 -3.82 6.89
C LEU A 73 -7.06 -3.12 7.95
N SER A 74 -7.72 -2.32 8.78
CA SER A 74 -7.16 -1.80 10.04
C SER A 74 -7.14 -2.90 11.10
N GLU A 75 -6.50 -2.66 12.24
CA GLU A 75 -6.52 -3.60 13.37
C GLU A 75 -7.95 -3.94 13.83
N SER A 76 -8.84 -2.95 13.88
CA SER A 76 -10.26 -3.18 14.17
C SER A 76 -10.95 -4.01 13.07
N GLY A 77 -10.56 -3.85 11.82
CA GLY A 77 -11.05 -4.67 10.70
C GLY A 77 -10.61 -6.13 10.81
N TRP A 78 -9.38 -6.39 11.23
CA TRP A 78 -8.88 -7.74 11.50
C TRP A 78 -9.62 -8.41 12.67
N SER A 79 -9.92 -7.67 13.72
CA SER A 79 -10.75 -8.16 14.83
C SER A 79 -12.17 -8.51 14.37
N ALA A 80 -12.81 -7.62 13.59
CA ALA A 80 -14.15 -7.88 13.03
C ALA A 80 -14.16 -9.08 12.06
N LEU A 81 -13.07 -9.32 11.32
CA LEU A 81 -12.90 -10.51 10.48
C LEU A 81 -12.86 -11.78 11.36
N ALA A 82 -12.08 -11.77 12.45
CA ALA A 82 -12.00 -12.91 13.36
C ALA A 82 -13.34 -13.21 14.03
N ASP A 83 -14.09 -12.19 14.40
CA ASP A 83 -15.45 -12.32 14.95
C ASP A 83 -16.44 -12.90 13.92
N SER A 84 -16.25 -12.56 12.65
CA SER A 84 -17.09 -13.04 11.54
C SER A 84 -16.78 -14.47 11.13
N PHE A 85 -15.54 -14.93 11.33
CA PHE A 85 -15.06 -16.26 10.98
C PHE A 85 -14.34 -16.91 12.16
N PRO A 86 -15.05 -17.26 13.26
CA PRO A 86 -14.44 -17.73 14.51
C PRO A 86 -13.63 -19.03 14.33
N ASN A 87 -14.01 -19.89 13.38
CA ASN A 87 -13.28 -21.13 13.07
C ASN A 87 -11.91 -20.88 12.39
N LEU A 88 -11.66 -19.66 11.94
CA LEU A 88 -10.43 -19.25 11.26
C LEU A 88 -9.60 -18.26 12.10
N SER A 89 -9.95 -18.03 13.37
CA SER A 89 -9.33 -17.03 14.22
C SER A 89 -7.82 -17.16 14.30
N ASP A 90 -7.28 -18.37 14.40
CA ASP A 90 -5.83 -18.63 14.47
C ASP A 90 -5.14 -18.33 13.14
N SER A 91 -5.74 -18.73 12.02
CA SER A 91 -5.23 -18.44 10.68
C SER A 91 -5.28 -16.92 10.40
N ILE A 92 -6.35 -16.26 10.82
CA ILE A 92 -6.52 -14.80 10.71
C ILE A 92 -5.45 -14.08 11.52
N ALA A 93 -5.22 -14.47 12.77
CA ALA A 93 -4.20 -13.87 13.63
C ALA A 93 -2.79 -14.06 13.06
N THR A 94 -2.47 -15.26 12.59
CA THR A 94 -1.17 -15.56 11.95
C THR A 94 -0.95 -14.72 10.69
N THR A 95 -1.98 -14.62 9.83
CA THR A 95 -1.91 -13.83 8.60
C THR A 95 -1.73 -12.34 8.93
N ALA A 96 -2.45 -11.81 9.91
CA ALA A 96 -2.32 -10.42 10.35
C ALA A 96 -0.90 -10.13 10.89
N ALA A 97 -0.32 -11.05 11.67
CA ALA A 97 1.04 -10.94 12.18
C ALA A 97 2.08 -10.94 11.04
N ASN A 98 1.99 -11.90 10.12
CA ASN A 98 2.89 -11.98 8.97
C ASN A 98 2.80 -10.74 8.06
N LEU A 99 1.59 -10.21 7.87
CA LEU A 99 1.38 -8.97 7.12
C LEU A 99 2.02 -7.77 7.82
N LYS A 100 1.93 -7.73 9.16
CA LYS A 100 2.55 -6.68 9.95
C LYS A 100 4.07 -6.70 9.80
N ASP A 101 4.68 -7.88 9.85
CA ASP A 101 6.14 -8.04 9.70
C ASP A 101 6.64 -7.54 8.34
N ILE A 102 5.86 -7.72 7.27
CA ILE A 102 6.22 -7.23 5.93
C ILE A 102 5.96 -5.73 5.77
N ASN A 103 4.87 -5.23 6.33
CA ASN A 103 4.45 -3.84 6.14
C ASN A 103 5.16 -2.85 7.07
N TYR A 104 5.79 -3.35 8.12
CA TYR A 104 6.49 -2.49 9.06
C TYR A 104 7.99 -2.47 8.81
N MET A 105 8.52 -1.29 8.52
CA MET A 105 9.95 -1.01 8.57
C MET A 105 10.24 -0.24 9.85
N PHE A 106 10.78 -0.93 10.86
CA PHE A 106 10.92 -0.45 12.24
C PHE A 106 9.55 -0.14 12.86
N ILE A 107 9.20 1.13 13.01
CA ILE A 107 7.95 1.63 13.58
C ILE A 107 6.99 2.20 12.52
N LEU A 108 7.42 2.26 11.26
CA LEU A 108 6.66 2.84 10.16
C LEU A 108 5.94 1.75 9.38
N ASN A 109 4.62 1.90 9.25
CA ASN A 109 3.84 1.10 8.32
C ASN A 109 4.02 1.66 6.90
N ILE A 110 4.81 0.98 6.07
CA ILE A 110 5.07 1.40 4.69
C ILE A 110 3.88 1.23 3.74
N SER A 111 2.84 0.50 4.16
CA SER A 111 1.60 0.38 3.38
C SER A 111 0.65 1.56 3.59
N ASP A 112 0.93 2.44 4.56
CA ASP A 112 0.10 3.59 4.87
C ASP A 112 0.72 4.89 4.33
N THR A 113 -0.12 5.93 4.22
CA THR A 113 0.37 7.25 3.79
C THR A 113 0.97 8.00 4.97
N PRO A 114 2.04 8.80 4.76
CA PRO A 114 2.63 9.63 5.84
C PRO A 114 1.59 10.51 6.55
N TRP A 115 0.59 10.98 5.80
CA TRP A 115 -0.47 11.81 6.35
C TRP A 115 -1.40 11.05 7.32
N ASN A 116 -1.76 9.81 6.99
CA ASN A 116 -2.55 8.97 7.89
C ASN A 116 -1.76 8.58 9.12
N LEU A 117 -0.48 8.20 8.97
CA LEU A 117 0.42 7.92 10.08
C LEU A 117 0.54 9.11 11.03
N MET A 118 0.66 10.33 10.50
CA MET A 118 0.70 11.55 11.32
C MET A 118 -0.61 11.78 12.08
N LYS A 119 -1.78 11.58 11.44
CA LYS A 119 -3.09 11.72 12.10
C LYS A 119 -3.26 10.72 13.23
N THR A 120 -2.93 9.46 12.99
CA THR A 120 -3.04 8.39 13.99
C THR A 120 -2.07 8.64 15.14
N ALA A 121 -0.80 8.97 14.82
CA ALA A 121 0.21 9.29 15.82
C ALA A 121 -0.17 10.50 16.70
N TRP A 122 -0.86 11.49 16.12
CA TRP A 122 -1.36 12.66 16.86
C TRP A 122 -2.52 12.27 17.77
N ALA A 123 -3.47 11.47 17.28
CA ALA A 123 -4.62 11.02 18.06
C ALA A 123 -4.20 10.15 19.25
N ASP A 124 -3.24 9.25 19.04
CA ASP A 124 -2.74 8.31 20.04
C ASP A 124 -1.62 8.90 20.92
N LYS A 125 -1.25 10.18 20.70
CA LYS A 125 -0.13 10.89 21.38
C LYS A 125 1.22 10.15 21.27
N TYR A 126 1.43 9.41 20.17
CA TYR A 126 2.62 8.63 19.93
C TYR A 126 3.67 9.48 19.18
N TRP A 127 4.36 10.34 19.93
CA TRP A 127 5.29 11.35 19.40
C TRP A 127 6.43 10.78 18.57
N VAL A 128 6.92 9.59 18.90
CA VAL A 128 8.01 8.93 18.16
C VAL A 128 7.56 8.59 16.75
N LEU A 129 6.35 8.07 16.58
CA LEU A 129 5.78 7.75 15.26
C LEU A 129 5.53 9.02 14.43
N LEU A 130 5.09 10.10 15.09
CA LEU A 130 4.87 11.40 14.45
C LEU A 130 6.19 11.98 13.88
N ILE A 131 7.26 11.95 14.68
CA ILE A 131 8.59 12.40 14.24
C ILE A 131 9.11 11.52 13.10
N ALA A 132 8.98 10.20 13.22
CA ALA A 132 9.38 9.26 12.17
C ALA A 132 8.62 9.50 10.86
N ALA A 133 7.29 9.68 10.91
CA ALA A 133 6.47 9.96 9.74
C ALA A 133 6.84 11.30 9.07
N LEU A 134 7.22 12.31 9.85
CA LEU A 134 7.67 13.61 9.35
C LEU A 134 9.09 13.53 8.74
N LEU A 135 9.94 12.67 9.27
CA LEU A 135 11.31 12.47 8.73
C LEU A 135 11.31 11.86 7.32
N VAL A 136 10.35 10.99 6.99
CA VAL A 136 10.30 10.33 5.68
C VAL A 136 10.30 11.32 4.50
N PRO A 137 9.41 12.31 4.42
CA PRO A 137 9.42 13.28 3.32
C PRO A 137 10.67 14.17 3.32
N ILE A 138 11.22 14.50 4.50
CA ILE A 138 12.45 15.31 4.63
C ILE A 138 13.64 14.54 4.06
N VAL A 139 13.83 13.28 4.45
CA VAL A 139 14.92 12.44 3.94
C VAL A 139 14.78 12.21 2.43
N SER A 140 13.56 11.99 1.94
CA SER A 140 13.27 11.86 0.51
C SER A 140 13.63 13.12 -0.26
N TYR A 141 13.29 14.30 0.27
CA TYR A 141 13.66 15.59 -0.33
C TYR A 141 15.18 15.80 -0.35
N LEU A 142 15.85 15.54 0.76
CA LEU A 142 17.32 15.64 0.83
C LEU A 142 17.99 14.68 -0.17
N GLY A 143 17.48 13.44 -0.29
CA GLY A 143 17.95 12.47 -1.30
C GLY A 143 17.80 13.00 -2.72
N GLN A 144 16.70 13.66 -3.04
CA GLN A 144 16.48 14.28 -4.36
C GLN A 144 17.46 15.43 -4.61
N VAL A 145 17.68 16.30 -3.62
CA VAL A 145 18.64 17.42 -3.73
C VAL A 145 20.06 16.90 -3.96
N VAL A 146 20.47 15.86 -3.20
CA VAL A 146 21.77 15.22 -3.39
C VAL A 146 21.88 14.60 -4.78
N ASN A 147 20.84 13.90 -5.24
CA ASN A 147 20.82 13.27 -6.55
C ASN A 147 20.92 14.30 -7.68
N MET A 148 20.22 15.44 -7.58
CA MET A 148 20.33 16.54 -8.53
C MET A 148 21.74 17.16 -8.56
N LYS A 149 22.40 17.28 -7.42
CA LYS A 149 23.78 17.82 -7.34
C LYS A 149 24.82 16.83 -7.86
N LEU A 150 24.57 15.53 -7.77
CA LEU A 150 25.44 14.48 -8.25
C LEU A 150 25.23 14.15 -9.73
N MET A 151 24.11 14.56 -10.33
CA MET A 151 23.93 14.44 -11.78
C MET A 151 24.95 15.32 -12.49
N PRO A 152 25.84 14.75 -13.32
CA PRO A 152 26.72 15.56 -14.14
C PRO A 152 25.86 16.43 -15.05
N THR A 153 25.97 17.75 -14.90
CA THR A 153 25.46 18.68 -15.88
C THR A 153 26.18 18.37 -17.19
N GLN A 154 25.48 17.71 -18.11
CA GLN A 154 26.01 17.60 -19.47
C GLN A 154 26.08 19.04 -19.99
N ASP A 155 27.31 19.57 -20.10
CA ASP A 155 27.58 20.77 -20.84
C ASP A 155 27.27 20.50 -22.32
N THR A 156 26.02 20.67 -22.70
CA THR A 156 25.55 20.64 -24.09
C THR A 156 25.83 21.99 -24.78
N SER A 157 26.96 22.60 -24.46
CA SER A 157 27.49 23.71 -25.26
C SER A 157 28.20 23.15 -26.44
N GLY A 158 27.47 22.92 -27.55
CA GLY A 158 28.15 22.63 -28.83
C GLY A 158 27.53 21.62 -29.78
N SER A 159 26.40 21.01 -29.48
CA SER A 159 25.70 20.20 -30.50
C SER A 159 24.64 21.11 -31.15
N GLY A 160 24.90 21.64 -32.34
CA GLY A 160 24.04 22.56 -33.10
C GLY A 160 22.59 22.10 -33.38
N ASN A 161 21.94 21.58 -32.38
CA ASN A 161 20.57 21.08 -32.42
C ASN A 161 19.68 21.97 -31.51
N ALA A 162 18.91 22.85 -32.14
CA ALA A 162 18.05 23.84 -31.49
C ALA A 162 17.11 23.25 -30.41
N GLN A 163 16.78 21.95 -30.48
CA GLN A 163 15.98 21.24 -29.46
C GLN A 163 16.78 20.92 -28.18
N ALA A 164 18.08 20.62 -28.32
CA ALA A 164 18.94 20.37 -27.16
C ALA A 164 19.21 21.65 -26.38
N ASP A 165 19.36 22.78 -27.07
CA ASP A 165 19.54 24.10 -26.45
C ASP A 165 18.30 24.60 -25.72
N GLN A 166 17.08 24.32 -26.24
CA GLN A 166 15.83 24.64 -25.55
C GLN A 166 15.64 23.82 -24.27
N MET A 167 16.00 22.53 -24.30
CA MET A 167 15.92 21.66 -23.11
C MET A 167 16.95 22.05 -22.05
N ALA A 168 18.15 22.45 -22.45
CA ALA A 168 19.18 22.97 -21.56
C ALA A 168 18.77 24.30 -20.89
N GLN A 169 18.09 25.19 -21.64
CA GLN A 169 17.54 26.43 -21.08
C GLN A 169 16.39 26.18 -20.11
N GLN A 170 15.50 25.23 -20.37
CA GLN A 170 14.44 24.85 -19.42
C GLN A 170 15.01 24.27 -18.13
N MET A 171 16.06 23.46 -18.20
CA MET A 171 16.72 22.95 -17.00
C MET A 171 17.46 24.04 -16.20
N LYS A 172 18.01 25.05 -16.86
CA LYS A 172 18.64 26.19 -16.18
C LYS A 172 17.65 27.10 -15.44
N THR A 173 16.41 27.18 -15.92
CA THR A 173 15.36 28.03 -15.30
C THR A 173 14.65 27.35 -14.15
N MET A 174 14.80 26.02 -14.00
CA MET A 174 14.22 25.25 -12.89
C MET A 174 15.19 25.03 -11.71
N ASN A 175 16.38 25.56 -11.77
CA ASN A 175 17.40 25.47 -10.72
C ASN A 175 17.62 26.84 -10.09
#